data_70f4b4f095ed848c7820e29d2564a51e
#
_entry.id   70f4b4f095ed848c7820e29d2564a51e
#
_cell.length_a   1.000
_cell.length_b   1.000
_cell.length_c   1.000
_cell.angle_alpha   90.00
_cell.angle_beta   90.00
_cell.angle_gamma   90.00
#
_symmetry.space_group_name_H-M   'P 1'
#
loop_
_entity.id
_entity.type
_entity.pdbx_description
1 polymer ?
#
loop_
_entity_poly.entity_id
_entity_poly.type
_entity_poly.pdbx_seq_one_letter_code
_entity_poly.pdbx_strand_id
1 'polypeptide(L)'
;TSATIVEQLIALGAVPLGKTNLDQFATGLNGTRSPYGECRNSVHPDYPSGGSSAGSALAVALGLASFALGTDTAGSGRVPAALNNLVGLKASKGLISTAGVVPACRTLDCVTFFTATAAEASRLLALTARLDPRDEYSRANPLWNDGSAFGQVQAFRFGVPKNPEFLGCPESPALFAATIENLKAIGGEPVEIDFAPFLEAARLLYEGPWVAERYSVAGALIEQQPDAVLPVIRAVLEKAPGTTAVQLFQAQYRLQQLKAICDRIMAEVDCVLTPAYPRPVTLAELHAEPVKRNSDLGYYTNFMNMLDYAAVAVPAGTMGNGLPWGVTLFGRVFTDQYLLSLAEALQRQTGLTLVGGHAISAPAPQNPARNDRARVVVCGAHLDGLPLNWQLRQRGGRLLQTTESAPAYKLYALAGGPVLRPGMVRVNQGGAAIGVEVWEIPSAELGSFLAGIPAPLGLGKVELADGRWETGFICEGYGLEGAEDITHCGGWRAWLAQRG
;
A
#
# COMPACT_ATOMS: atom_id res chain seq x y z
N THR A 1 29.00 -4.28 11.51
CA THR A 1 27.85 -3.55 12.10
C THR A 1 26.59 -4.11 11.47
N SER A 2 25.61 -4.46 12.27
CA SER A 2 24.32 -4.94 11.78
C SER A 2 23.39 -3.75 11.50
N ALA A 3 22.46 -3.92 10.57
CA ALA A 3 21.36 -2.97 10.39
C ALA A 3 20.40 -3.07 11.59
N THR A 4 19.71 -1.96 11.92
CA THR A 4 18.75 -1.91 13.03
C THR A 4 17.75 -3.06 13.01
N ILE A 5 17.17 -3.37 11.86
CA ILE A 5 16.21 -4.47 11.72
C ILE A 5 16.82 -5.82 12.10
N VAL A 6 18.08 -6.06 11.77
CA VAL A 6 18.78 -7.31 12.15
C VAL A 6 19.01 -7.36 13.66
N GLU A 7 19.41 -6.24 14.27
CA GLU A 7 19.59 -6.14 15.73
C GLU A 7 18.26 -6.40 16.47
N GLN A 8 17.16 -5.82 15.99
CA GLN A 8 15.81 -6.02 16.55
C GLN A 8 15.38 -7.48 16.49
N LEU A 9 15.55 -8.13 15.32
CA LEU A 9 15.17 -9.52 15.15
C LEU A 9 16.02 -10.47 16.01
N ILE A 10 17.32 -10.24 16.13
CA ILE A 10 18.20 -11.02 17.04
C ILE A 10 17.74 -10.85 18.50
N ALA A 11 17.43 -9.62 18.92
CA ALA A 11 16.93 -9.35 20.27
C ALA A 11 15.58 -10.03 20.55
N LEU A 12 14.80 -10.33 19.51
CA LEU A 12 13.54 -11.08 19.58
C LEU A 12 13.74 -12.60 19.47
N GLY A 13 14.97 -13.08 19.40
CA GLY A 13 15.31 -14.50 19.37
C GLY A 13 15.49 -15.09 17.96
N ALA A 14 15.51 -14.29 16.90
CA ALA A 14 15.81 -14.78 15.58
C ALA A 14 17.30 -15.17 15.46
N VAL A 15 17.56 -16.28 14.79
CA VAL A 15 18.92 -16.78 14.52
C VAL A 15 19.31 -16.43 13.08
N PRO A 16 20.30 -15.54 12.86
CA PRO A 16 20.77 -15.23 11.53
C PRO A 16 21.56 -16.40 10.95
N LEU A 17 21.12 -16.93 9.80
CA LEU A 17 21.78 -18.06 9.14
C LEU A 17 22.91 -17.61 8.20
N GLY A 18 22.82 -16.40 7.64
CA GLY A 18 23.81 -15.89 6.71
C GLY A 18 23.35 -14.67 5.91
N LYS A 19 24.13 -14.33 4.89
CA LYS A 19 23.81 -13.33 3.89
C LYS A 19 23.52 -14.01 2.57
N THR A 20 22.55 -13.50 1.86
CA THR A 20 22.08 -14.05 0.59
C THR A 20 22.61 -13.28 -0.61
N ASN A 21 22.62 -13.91 -1.77
CA ASN A 21 22.96 -13.27 -3.05
C ASN A 21 21.86 -12.28 -3.47
N LEU A 22 22.25 -11.23 -4.18
CA LEU A 22 21.32 -10.21 -4.70
C LEU A 22 21.87 -9.56 -5.98
N ASP A 23 21.00 -8.90 -6.76
CA ASP A 23 21.45 -8.03 -7.84
C ASP A 23 22.30 -6.89 -7.27
N GLN A 24 23.46 -6.65 -7.86
CA GLN A 24 24.47 -5.70 -7.37
C GLN A 24 23.87 -4.29 -7.17
N PHE A 25 24.13 -3.67 -6.02
CA PHE A 25 23.53 -2.40 -5.57
C PHE A 25 22.00 -2.36 -5.61
N ALA A 26 21.35 -3.52 -5.41
CA ALA A 26 19.91 -3.66 -5.54
C ALA A 26 19.36 -3.10 -6.87
N THR A 27 20.17 -3.14 -7.94
CA THR A 27 19.84 -2.57 -9.25
C THR A 27 19.47 -3.66 -10.24
N GLY A 28 18.30 -4.23 -10.03
CA GLY A 28 17.69 -5.28 -10.84
C GLY A 28 16.43 -5.83 -10.22
N LEU A 29 15.67 -6.59 -11.01
CA LEU A 29 14.45 -7.31 -10.59
C LEU A 29 14.48 -8.79 -10.97
N ASN A 30 15.66 -9.30 -11.37
CA ASN A 30 15.75 -10.60 -12.01
C ASN A 30 16.68 -11.61 -11.33
N GLY A 31 17.65 -11.17 -10.49
CA GLY A 31 18.58 -12.07 -9.80
C GLY A 31 19.75 -12.57 -10.67
N THR A 32 19.96 -11.99 -11.87
CA THR A 32 21.11 -12.36 -12.74
C THR A 32 22.26 -11.36 -12.66
N ARG A 33 22.09 -10.25 -11.93
CA ARG A 33 23.04 -9.13 -11.88
C ARG A 33 23.93 -9.19 -10.64
N SER A 34 24.57 -10.33 -10.41
CA SER A 34 25.45 -10.51 -9.26
C SER A 34 26.84 -10.97 -9.67
N PRO A 35 27.93 -10.45 -9.04
CA PRO A 35 29.27 -10.94 -9.26
C PRO A 35 29.49 -12.35 -8.69
N TYR A 36 28.55 -12.86 -7.89
CA TYR A 36 28.61 -14.21 -7.30
C TYR A 36 27.82 -15.26 -8.10
N GLY A 37 27.37 -14.89 -9.29
CA GLY A 37 26.57 -15.75 -10.15
C GLY A 37 25.07 -15.44 -10.12
N GLU A 38 24.35 -15.98 -11.10
CA GLU A 38 22.91 -15.79 -11.22
C GLU A 38 22.11 -16.73 -10.31
N CYS A 39 20.99 -16.23 -9.83
CA CYS A 39 20.01 -17.01 -9.05
C CYS A 39 18.88 -17.49 -9.96
N ARG A 40 18.68 -18.78 -10.02
CA ARG A 40 17.59 -19.42 -10.77
C ARG A 40 16.36 -19.59 -9.90
N ASN A 41 15.21 -19.69 -10.56
CA ASN A 41 13.94 -19.94 -9.89
C ASN A 41 13.96 -21.27 -9.11
N SER A 42 13.28 -21.30 -7.96
CA SER A 42 13.22 -22.48 -7.09
C SER A 42 12.48 -23.68 -7.69
N VAL A 43 11.60 -23.43 -8.68
CA VAL A 43 10.75 -24.45 -9.28
C VAL A 43 11.18 -24.78 -10.73
N HIS A 44 11.53 -23.74 -11.50
CA HIS A 44 11.83 -23.90 -12.92
C HIS A 44 13.20 -23.28 -13.28
N PRO A 45 14.23 -24.09 -13.59
CA PRO A 45 15.63 -23.64 -13.72
C PRO A 45 15.90 -22.72 -14.93
N ASP A 46 15.00 -22.66 -15.92
CA ASP A 46 15.14 -21.77 -17.09
C ASP A 46 14.67 -20.34 -16.81
N TYR A 47 14.08 -20.12 -15.64
CA TYR A 47 13.64 -18.81 -15.20
C TYR A 47 14.53 -18.26 -14.09
N PRO A 48 14.63 -16.93 -13.95
CA PRO A 48 15.33 -16.32 -12.84
C PRO A 48 14.50 -16.43 -11.56
N SER A 49 15.19 -16.32 -10.42
CA SER A 49 14.53 -16.21 -9.11
C SER A 49 13.70 -14.93 -8.94
N GLY A 50 13.88 -13.97 -9.84
CA GLY A 50 13.54 -12.57 -9.52
C GLY A 50 14.60 -11.94 -8.62
N GLY A 51 14.53 -10.60 -8.51
CA GLY A 51 15.51 -9.78 -7.80
C GLY A 51 14.91 -8.43 -7.40
N SER A 52 15.73 -7.59 -6.79
CA SER A 52 17.15 -7.77 -6.45
C SER A 52 17.38 -8.72 -5.28
N SER A 53 16.41 -8.99 -4.39
CA SER A 53 16.54 -9.84 -3.22
C SER A 53 16.46 -11.33 -3.54
N ALA A 54 17.21 -11.77 -4.56
CA ALA A 54 17.13 -13.08 -5.20
C ALA A 54 17.35 -14.24 -4.22
N GLY A 55 18.48 -14.26 -3.54
CA GLY A 55 18.83 -15.32 -2.60
C GLY A 55 17.96 -15.33 -1.34
N SER A 56 17.40 -14.18 -0.96
CA SER A 56 16.47 -14.09 0.17
C SER A 56 15.15 -14.81 -0.13
N ALA A 57 14.58 -14.60 -1.32
CA ALA A 57 13.41 -15.33 -1.76
C ALA A 57 13.71 -16.83 -1.85
N LEU A 58 14.84 -17.22 -2.45
CA LEU A 58 15.24 -18.62 -2.56
C LEU A 58 15.45 -19.31 -1.21
N ALA A 59 16.03 -18.59 -0.22
CA ALA A 59 16.26 -19.17 1.11
C ALA A 59 14.94 -19.62 1.77
N VAL A 60 13.88 -18.85 1.60
CA VAL A 60 12.55 -19.23 2.11
C VAL A 60 11.89 -20.25 1.19
N ALA A 61 11.93 -20.05 -0.13
CA ALA A 61 11.30 -20.94 -1.09
C ALA A 61 11.83 -22.38 -1.03
N LEU A 62 13.09 -22.55 -0.69
CA LEU A 62 13.74 -23.86 -0.53
C LEU A 62 13.68 -24.41 0.90
N GLY A 63 12.98 -23.72 1.82
CA GLY A 63 12.84 -24.13 3.20
C GLY A 63 14.12 -24.03 4.03
N LEU A 64 15.13 -23.27 3.58
CA LEU A 64 16.39 -23.07 4.27
C LEU A 64 16.26 -22.07 5.44
N ALA A 65 15.28 -21.17 5.35
CA ALA A 65 14.97 -20.17 6.37
C ALA A 65 13.46 -20.03 6.55
N SER A 66 13.00 -19.76 7.77
CA SER A 66 11.59 -19.52 8.07
C SER A 66 11.09 -18.20 7.47
N PHE A 67 11.96 -17.20 7.41
CA PHE A 67 11.74 -15.92 6.75
C PHE A 67 13.08 -15.34 6.30
N ALA A 68 13.05 -14.38 5.41
CA ALA A 68 14.25 -13.66 5.00
C ALA A 68 13.98 -12.16 4.87
N LEU A 69 15.05 -11.38 5.06
CA LEU A 69 15.07 -9.95 4.80
C LEU A 69 15.53 -9.68 3.38
N GLY A 70 14.94 -8.66 2.77
CA GLY A 70 15.43 -8.06 1.54
C GLY A 70 15.19 -6.58 1.55
N THR A 71 15.33 -5.94 0.39
CA THR A 71 14.94 -4.54 0.17
C THR A 71 13.99 -4.45 -1.01
N ASP A 72 13.15 -3.42 -1.01
CA ASP A 72 12.29 -3.08 -2.13
C ASP A 72 12.38 -1.57 -2.37
N THR A 73 13.04 -1.21 -3.46
CA THR A 73 13.14 0.17 -3.96
C THR A 73 12.18 0.39 -5.12
N ALA A 74 11.95 -0.70 -5.91
CA ALA A 74 11.19 -0.65 -7.16
C ALA A 74 10.43 -1.96 -7.45
N GLY A 75 10.38 -2.90 -6.51
CA GLY A 75 9.76 -4.21 -6.70
C GLY A 75 10.62 -5.38 -6.22
N SER A 76 11.80 -5.10 -5.68
CA SER A 76 12.79 -6.13 -5.31
C SER A 76 12.38 -7.04 -4.14
N GLY A 77 11.29 -6.72 -3.44
CA GLY A 77 10.63 -7.59 -2.45
C GLY A 77 9.42 -8.33 -3.04
N ARG A 78 8.82 -7.79 -4.10
CA ARG A 78 7.56 -8.29 -4.67
C ARG A 78 7.76 -9.25 -5.84
N VAL A 79 8.60 -8.89 -6.81
CA VAL A 79 8.89 -9.71 -7.99
C VAL A 79 9.48 -11.07 -7.60
N PRO A 80 10.55 -11.16 -6.78
CA PRO A 80 11.09 -12.46 -6.39
C PRO A 80 10.13 -13.28 -5.51
N ALA A 81 9.30 -12.64 -4.70
CA ALA A 81 8.26 -13.35 -3.95
C ALA A 81 7.25 -14.03 -4.88
N ALA A 82 6.71 -13.28 -5.86
CA ALA A 82 5.73 -13.80 -6.81
C ALA A 82 6.29 -14.94 -7.68
N LEU A 83 7.56 -14.85 -8.08
CA LEU A 83 8.22 -15.91 -8.87
C LEU A 83 8.53 -17.18 -8.07
N ASN A 84 8.55 -17.13 -6.74
CA ASN A 84 8.92 -18.26 -5.89
C ASN A 84 7.81 -18.69 -4.93
N ASN A 85 6.56 -18.39 -5.22
CA ASN A 85 5.39 -18.79 -4.43
C ASN A 85 5.44 -18.30 -2.97
N LEU A 86 5.87 -17.08 -2.75
CA LEU A 86 6.04 -16.46 -1.43
C LEU A 86 5.18 -15.20 -1.27
N VAL A 87 4.95 -14.84 -0.01
CA VAL A 87 4.51 -13.50 0.34
C VAL A 87 5.71 -12.57 0.44
N GLY A 88 5.64 -11.43 -0.26
CA GLY A 88 6.65 -10.38 -0.22
C GLY A 88 6.04 -9.08 0.29
N LEU A 89 6.33 -8.71 1.55
CA LEU A 89 5.84 -7.46 2.13
C LEU A 89 6.78 -6.30 1.81
N LYS A 90 6.32 -5.36 1.00
CA LYS A 90 6.89 -4.02 0.93
C LYS A 90 6.14 -3.13 1.91
N ALA A 91 6.68 -2.96 3.10
CA ALA A 91 6.09 -2.09 4.11
C ALA A 91 6.01 -0.63 3.62
N SER A 92 5.12 0.15 4.22
CA SER A 92 5.12 1.61 4.07
C SER A 92 6.51 2.16 4.36
N LYS A 93 7.00 3.11 3.55
CA LYS A 93 8.35 3.66 3.73
C LYS A 93 8.55 4.16 5.16
N GLY A 94 9.70 3.86 5.73
CA GLY A 94 10.10 4.31 7.06
C GLY A 94 9.45 3.59 8.24
N LEU A 95 8.52 2.63 8.03
CA LEU A 95 8.00 1.81 9.12
C LEU A 95 9.04 0.85 9.70
N ILE A 96 9.89 0.31 8.84
CA ILE A 96 11.02 -0.51 9.22
C ILE A 96 12.27 0.31 8.94
N SER A 97 13.11 0.51 9.95
CA SER A 97 14.32 1.30 9.85
C SER A 97 15.27 0.77 8.79
N THR A 98 15.80 1.67 7.98
CA THR A 98 16.86 1.42 6.99
C THR A 98 18.27 1.75 7.53
N ALA A 99 18.40 2.16 8.80
CA ALA A 99 19.70 2.43 9.41
C ALA A 99 20.59 1.18 9.36
N GLY A 100 21.79 1.34 8.79
CA GLY A 100 22.75 0.26 8.57
C GLY A 100 22.50 -0.62 7.35
N VAL A 101 21.45 -0.34 6.56
CA VAL A 101 21.24 -0.96 5.24
C VAL A 101 22.05 -0.19 4.19
N VAL A 102 22.74 -0.91 3.31
CA VAL A 102 23.39 -0.28 2.15
C VAL A 102 22.31 0.22 1.18
N PRO A 103 22.22 1.51 0.92
CA PRO A 103 21.11 2.05 0.15
C PRO A 103 21.23 1.75 -1.35
N ALA A 104 20.08 1.70 -2.03
CA ALA A 104 19.98 1.84 -3.48
C ALA A 104 19.47 3.24 -3.84
N CYS A 105 18.31 3.63 -3.29
CA CYS A 105 17.79 4.99 -3.30
C CYS A 105 17.25 5.27 -1.89
N ARG A 106 17.95 6.05 -1.10
CA ARG A 106 17.61 6.33 0.31
C ARG A 106 16.18 6.84 0.50
N THR A 107 15.73 7.67 -0.44
CA THR A 107 14.38 8.26 -0.40
C THR A 107 13.28 7.26 -0.73
N LEU A 108 13.62 6.08 -1.26
CA LEU A 108 12.66 5.08 -1.77
C LEU A 108 12.78 3.72 -1.09
N ASP A 109 13.95 3.39 -0.52
CA ASP A 109 14.24 2.06 -0.02
C ASP A 109 13.28 1.65 1.12
N CYS A 110 12.81 0.42 1.04
CA CYS A 110 12.06 -0.24 2.11
C CYS A 110 12.75 -1.56 2.44
N VAL A 111 12.84 -1.89 3.73
CA VAL A 111 13.12 -3.27 4.13
C VAL A 111 11.90 -4.12 3.83
N THR A 112 12.11 -5.32 3.30
CA THR A 112 11.05 -6.25 2.92
C THR A 112 11.19 -7.57 3.67
N PHE A 113 10.07 -8.24 3.92
CA PHE A 113 10.04 -9.60 4.42
C PHE A 113 9.60 -10.57 3.34
N PHE A 114 10.30 -11.71 3.24
CA PHE A 114 9.85 -12.89 2.52
C PHE A 114 9.37 -13.93 3.50
N THR A 115 8.15 -14.39 3.35
CA THR A 115 7.51 -15.39 4.21
C THR A 115 6.67 -16.36 3.37
N ALA A 116 6.29 -17.50 3.95
CA ALA A 116 5.36 -18.41 3.29
C ALA A 116 3.91 -17.89 3.36
N THR A 117 3.55 -17.21 4.45
CA THR A 117 2.19 -16.71 4.69
C THR A 117 2.16 -15.21 4.99
N ALA A 118 1.01 -14.58 4.71
CA ALA A 118 0.79 -13.19 5.09
C ALA A 118 0.69 -13.01 6.61
N ALA A 119 0.25 -14.03 7.34
CA ALA A 119 0.21 -14.01 8.80
C ALA A 119 1.62 -13.91 9.42
N GLU A 120 2.61 -14.62 8.87
CA GLU A 120 4.00 -14.50 9.29
C GLU A 120 4.57 -13.11 9.02
N ALA A 121 4.31 -12.55 7.83
CA ALA A 121 4.72 -11.18 7.48
C ALA A 121 4.08 -10.14 8.41
N SER A 122 2.79 -10.30 8.73
CA SER A 122 2.07 -9.45 9.69
C SER A 122 2.72 -9.47 11.07
N ARG A 123 3.06 -10.66 11.56
CA ARG A 123 3.71 -10.82 12.86
C ARG A 123 5.10 -10.16 12.90
N LEU A 124 5.90 -10.36 11.84
CA LEU A 124 7.21 -9.71 11.73
C LEU A 124 7.08 -8.19 11.68
N LEU A 125 6.15 -7.66 10.90
CA LEU A 125 5.88 -6.22 10.84
C LEU A 125 5.47 -5.68 12.21
N ALA A 126 4.53 -6.32 12.91
CA ALA A 126 4.06 -5.88 14.22
C ALA A 126 5.19 -5.82 15.27
N LEU A 127 6.16 -6.73 15.17
CA LEU A 127 7.31 -6.77 16.07
C LEU A 127 8.39 -5.74 15.76
N THR A 128 8.49 -5.27 14.52
CA THR A 128 9.63 -4.49 14.02
C THR A 128 9.30 -3.07 13.57
N ALA A 129 8.02 -2.76 13.30
CA ALA A 129 7.57 -1.44 12.86
C ALA A 129 7.62 -0.43 14.02
N ARG A 130 8.81 0.13 14.26
CA ARG A 130 9.07 1.09 15.34
C ARG A 130 9.87 2.27 14.82
N LEU A 131 9.55 3.47 15.33
CA LEU A 131 10.34 4.67 15.06
C LEU A 131 11.79 4.44 15.54
N ASP A 132 12.75 4.63 14.64
CA ASP A 132 14.19 4.57 14.94
C ASP A 132 14.80 5.97 14.78
N PRO A 133 15.27 6.61 15.87
CA PRO A 133 15.89 7.93 15.79
C PRO A 133 17.25 7.93 15.04
N ARG A 134 17.80 6.77 14.69
CA ARG A 134 19.02 6.64 13.90
C ARG A 134 18.77 6.66 12.39
N ASP A 135 17.51 6.65 11.98
CA ASP A 135 17.08 6.68 10.58
C ASP A 135 16.22 7.93 10.34
N GLU A 136 16.76 8.88 9.60
CA GLU A 136 16.08 10.13 9.24
C GLU A 136 14.80 9.94 8.41
N TYR A 137 14.63 8.76 7.80
CA TYR A 137 13.42 8.40 7.05
C TYR A 137 12.42 7.57 7.87
N SER A 138 12.78 7.21 9.10
CA SER A 138 11.89 6.43 9.96
C SER A 138 10.63 7.18 10.35
N ARG A 139 9.51 6.47 10.34
CA ARG A 139 8.19 7.02 10.69
C ARG A 139 7.53 6.15 11.75
N ALA A 140 6.77 6.78 12.66
CA ALA A 140 5.99 6.06 13.65
C ALA A 140 4.90 5.24 12.97
N ASN A 141 4.70 4.01 13.44
CA ASN A 141 3.57 3.21 13.01
C ASN A 141 2.30 3.71 13.69
N PRO A 142 1.27 4.14 12.94
CA PRO A 142 0.02 4.59 13.54
C PRO A 142 -0.77 3.40 14.12
N LEU A 143 -1.59 3.66 15.14
CA LEU A 143 -2.34 2.63 15.86
C LEU A 143 -3.27 1.78 14.98
N TRP A 144 -3.82 2.37 13.90
CA TRP A 144 -4.68 1.62 12.97
C TRP A 144 -3.93 0.64 12.07
N ASN A 145 -2.59 0.67 12.07
CA ASN A 145 -1.72 -0.22 11.32
C ASN A 145 -0.87 -1.10 12.25
N ASP A 146 -1.25 -1.26 13.50
CA ASP A 146 -0.58 -2.19 14.42
C ASP A 146 -1.03 -3.65 14.16
N GLY A 147 -0.41 -4.60 14.87
CA GLY A 147 -0.70 -6.02 14.69
C GLY A 147 -2.14 -6.43 15.01
N SER A 148 -2.91 -5.61 15.75
CA SER A 148 -4.31 -5.88 16.08
C SER A 148 -5.24 -5.65 14.88
N ALA A 149 -4.81 -4.90 13.89
CA ALA A 149 -5.55 -4.66 12.66
C ALA A 149 -5.53 -5.85 11.69
N PHE A 150 -4.66 -6.84 11.92
CA PHE A 150 -4.56 -8.04 11.08
C PHE A 150 -5.75 -8.99 11.28
N GLY A 151 -6.20 -9.60 10.16
CA GLY A 151 -7.27 -10.60 10.15
C GLY A 151 -8.68 -10.01 10.03
N GLN A 152 -8.82 -8.70 9.98
CA GLN A 152 -10.10 -8.01 9.83
C GLN A 152 -10.39 -7.75 8.35
N VAL A 153 -11.05 -8.70 7.68
CA VAL A 153 -11.54 -8.52 6.30
C VAL A 153 -13.05 -8.36 6.35
N GLN A 154 -13.53 -7.19 5.92
CA GLN A 154 -14.95 -6.89 5.69
C GLN A 154 -15.17 -6.74 4.19
N ALA A 155 -16.39 -6.41 3.76
CA ALA A 155 -16.62 -6.00 2.38
C ALA A 155 -15.70 -4.83 2.00
N PHE A 156 -15.06 -4.89 0.84
CA PHE A 156 -14.08 -3.91 0.39
C PHE A 156 -14.18 -3.67 -1.12
N ARG A 157 -13.73 -2.51 -1.56
CA ARG A 157 -13.61 -2.16 -2.98
C ARG A 157 -12.15 -2.25 -3.40
N PHE A 158 -11.88 -2.91 -4.50
CA PHE A 158 -10.51 -3.00 -5.02
C PHE A 158 -10.41 -2.50 -6.46
N GLY A 159 -9.42 -1.65 -6.71
CA GLY A 159 -9.13 -1.13 -8.03
C GLY A 159 -8.52 -2.20 -8.93
N VAL A 160 -8.96 -2.25 -10.19
CA VAL A 160 -8.39 -3.09 -11.24
C VAL A 160 -8.04 -2.19 -12.41
N PRO A 161 -6.81 -2.24 -12.96
CA PRO A 161 -6.46 -1.47 -14.16
C PRO A 161 -7.46 -1.76 -15.30
N LYS A 162 -8.00 -0.72 -15.93
CA LYS A 162 -9.00 -0.84 -17.01
C LYS A 162 -8.49 -1.68 -18.19
N ASN A 163 -7.21 -1.54 -18.53
CA ASN A 163 -6.57 -2.29 -19.61
C ASN A 163 -5.25 -2.88 -19.06
N PRO A 164 -5.29 -4.02 -18.35
CA PRO A 164 -4.08 -4.61 -17.81
C PRO A 164 -3.18 -5.14 -18.93
N GLU A 165 -1.88 -4.83 -18.85
CA GLU A 165 -0.87 -5.26 -19.82
C GLU A 165 -0.22 -6.57 -19.37
N PHE A 166 -0.10 -7.50 -20.30
CA PHE A 166 0.50 -8.81 -20.05
C PHE A 166 1.66 -9.12 -21.01
N LEU A 167 2.07 -8.16 -21.84
CA LEU A 167 3.19 -8.28 -22.80
C LEU A 167 3.13 -9.57 -23.65
N GLY A 168 1.92 -9.94 -24.09
CA GLY A 168 1.68 -11.09 -24.92
C GLY A 168 1.71 -12.45 -24.21
N CYS A 169 1.73 -12.50 -22.89
CA CYS A 169 1.62 -13.77 -22.16
C CYS A 169 0.22 -14.37 -22.31
N PRO A 170 0.09 -15.61 -22.81
CA PRO A 170 -1.23 -16.21 -23.03
C PRO A 170 -1.95 -16.63 -21.74
N GLU A 171 -1.22 -16.91 -20.66
CA GLU A 171 -1.77 -17.46 -19.41
C GLU A 171 -2.07 -16.38 -18.37
N SER A 172 -1.26 -15.30 -18.30
CA SER A 172 -1.42 -14.25 -17.29
C SER A 172 -2.81 -13.61 -17.26
N PRO A 173 -3.50 -13.34 -18.40
CA PRO A 173 -4.86 -12.82 -18.39
C PRO A 173 -5.86 -13.70 -17.64
N ALA A 174 -5.80 -15.02 -17.86
CA ALA A 174 -6.70 -15.98 -17.21
C ALA A 174 -6.43 -16.09 -15.72
N LEU A 175 -5.16 -16.14 -15.31
CA LEU A 175 -4.75 -16.16 -13.90
C LEU A 175 -5.16 -14.87 -13.17
N PHE A 176 -5.04 -13.74 -13.85
CA PHE A 176 -5.47 -12.45 -13.28
C PHE A 176 -6.99 -12.39 -13.11
N ALA A 177 -7.75 -12.84 -14.13
CA ALA A 177 -9.21 -12.92 -14.03
C ALA A 177 -9.66 -13.86 -12.90
N ALA A 178 -9.04 -15.03 -12.75
CA ALA A 178 -9.31 -15.95 -11.64
C ALA A 178 -9.02 -15.30 -10.27
N THR A 179 -7.98 -14.48 -10.18
CA THR A 179 -7.66 -13.76 -8.94
C THR A 179 -8.72 -12.71 -8.61
N ILE A 180 -9.27 -12.01 -9.60
CA ILE A 180 -10.39 -11.09 -9.41
C ILE A 180 -11.60 -11.84 -8.83
N GLU A 181 -11.95 -13.01 -9.36
CA GLU A 181 -13.05 -13.83 -8.83
C GLU A 181 -12.76 -14.32 -7.41
N ASN A 182 -11.52 -14.70 -7.09
CA ASN A 182 -11.14 -15.05 -5.73
C ASN A 182 -11.29 -13.88 -4.75
N LEU A 183 -10.94 -12.65 -5.13
CA LEU A 183 -11.15 -11.47 -4.30
C LEU A 183 -12.65 -11.16 -4.13
N LYS A 184 -13.47 -11.36 -5.16
CA LYS A 184 -14.93 -11.25 -5.05
C LYS A 184 -15.50 -12.27 -4.06
N ALA A 185 -15.01 -13.51 -4.09
CA ALA A 185 -15.45 -14.57 -3.18
C ALA A 185 -15.16 -14.28 -1.70
N ILE A 186 -14.15 -13.45 -1.41
CA ILE A 186 -13.85 -13.00 -0.04
C ILE A 186 -14.46 -11.64 0.32
N GLY A 187 -15.42 -11.14 -0.48
CA GLY A 187 -16.18 -9.92 -0.18
C GLY A 187 -15.69 -8.66 -0.89
N GLY A 188 -14.81 -8.79 -1.89
CA GLY A 188 -14.32 -7.67 -2.69
C GLY A 188 -15.27 -7.28 -3.82
N GLU A 189 -15.39 -5.96 -4.08
CA GLU A 189 -16.06 -5.38 -5.23
C GLU A 189 -15.02 -4.75 -6.16
N PRO A 190 -14.85 -5.24 -7.42
CA PRO A 190 -13.90 -4.67 -8.35
C PRO A 190 -14.37 -3.32 -8.89
N VAL A 191 -13.44 -2.37 -9.00
CA VAL A 191 -13.65 -1.04 -9.56
C VAL A 191 -12.62 -0.83 -10.66
N GLU A 192 -13.03 -0.58 -11.89
CA GLU A 192 -12.10 -0.22 -12.95
C GLU A 192 -11.46 1.15 -12.67
N ILE A 193 -10.12 1.22 -12.75
CA ILE A 193 -9.37 2.46 -12.54
C ILE A 193 -8.50 2.81 -13.75
N ASP A 194 -8.31 4.11 -13.95
CA ASP A 194 -7.27 4.61 -14.87
C ASP A 194 -5.89 4.39 -14.27
N PHE A 195 -5.10 3.52 -14.91
CA PHE A 195 -3.77 3.18 -14.43
C PHE A 195 -2.64 3.97 -15.10
N ALA A 196 -2.94 4.81 -16.10
CA ALA A 196 -1.94 5.57 -16.83
C ALA A 196 -1.08 6.50 -15.95
N PRO A 197 -1.62 7.23 -14.93
CA PRO A 197 -0.82 8.07 -14.05
C PRO A 197 0.19 7.28 -13.20
N PHE A 198 -0.14 6.06 -12.79
CA PHE A 198 0.78 5.17 -12.06
C PHE A 198 1.94 4.74 -12.94
N LEU A 199 1.68 4.39 -14.19
CA LEU A 199 2.71 4.02 -15.17
C LEU A 199 3.60 5.20 -15.53
N GLU A 200 3.06 6.41 -15.59
CA GLU A 200 3.87 7.60 -15.80
C GLU A 200 4.83 7.84 -14.62
N ALA A 201 4.34 7.69 -13.38
CA ALA A 201 5.19 7.75 -12.20
C ALA A 201 6.28 6.66 -12.21
N ALA A 202 5.94 5.44 -12.65
CA ALA A 202 6.91 4.35 -12.77
C ALA A 202 8.07 4.68 -13.71
N ARG A 203 7.81 5.34 -14.84
CA ARG A 203 8.84 5.74 -15.80
C ARG A 203 9.85 6.74 -15.23
N LEU A 204 9.43 7.63 -14.32
CA LEU A 204 10.33 8.61 -13.70
C LEU A 204 11.51 7.96 -12.98
N LEU A 205 11.40 6.73 -12.51
CA LEU A 205 12.43 6.06 -11.74
C LEU A 205 13.71 5.80 -12.53
N TYR A 206 13.60 5.36 -13.79
CA TYR A 206 14.74 4.99 -14.63
C TYR A 206 14.92 5.89 -15.86
N GLU A 207 13.86 6.50 -16.35
CA GLU A 207 13.92 7.48 -17.43
C GLU A 207 14.14 8.90 -16.89
N GLY A 208 13.82 9.14 -15.63
CA GLY A 208 14.01 10.39 -14.92
C GLY A 208 15.28 10.42 -14.06
N PRO A 209 15.43 11.45 -13.21
CA PRO A 209 16.68 11.76 -12.51
C PRO A 209 16.96 10.85 -11.29
N TRP A 210 16.08 9.92 -10.91
CA TRP A 210 16.35 9.05 -9.74
C TRP A 210 17.52 8.09 -9.93
N VAL A 211 18.00 7.88 -11.17
CA VAL A 211 19.28 7.20 -11.42
C VAL A 211 20.47 7.94 -10.81
N ALA A 212 20.38 9.26 -10.63
CA ALA A 212 21.42 10.04 -9.96
C ALA A 212 21.48 9.74 -8.45
N GLU A 213 20.34 9.42 -7.80
CA GLU A 213 20.34 8.97 -6.42
C GLU A 213 21.06 7.62 -6.26
N ARG A 214 20.83 6.67 -7.18
CA ARG A 214 21.61 5.40 -7.21
C ARG A 214 23.10 5.65 -7.44
N TYR A 215 23.44 6.61 -8.30
CA TYR A 215 24.82 6.96 -8.57
C TYR A 215 25.51 7.56 -7.34
N SER A 216 24.80 8.27 -6.47
CA SER A 216 25.37 8.80 -5.23
C SER A 216 25.90 7.69 -4.31
N VAL A 217 25.45 6.45 -4.48
CA VAL A 217 25.92 5.28 -3.72
C VAL A 217 27.04 4.54 -4.48
N ALA A 218 26.84 4.27 -5.78
CA ALA A 218 27.74 3.43 -6.57
C ALA A 218 28.79 4.22 -7.35
N GLY A 219 28.61 5.52 -7.53
CA GLY A 219 29.41 6.35 -8.45
C GLY A 219 30.89 6.36 -8.13
N ALA A 220 31.27 6.56 -6.85
CA ALA A 220 32.66 6.54 -6.44
C ALA A 220 33.35 5.20 -6.78
N LEU A 221 32.67 4.08 -6.63
CA LEU A 221 33.23 2.77 -7.00
C LEU A 221 33.30 2.61 -8.53
N ILE A 222 32.31 3.11 -9.27
CA ILE A 222 32.31 3.09 -10.74
C ILE A 222 33.49 3.88 -11.28
N GLU A 223 33.81 5.04 -10.69
CA GLU A 223 34.91 5.91 -11.10
C GLU A 223 36.28 5.34 -10.75
N GLN A 224 36.41 4.79 -9.54
CA GLN A 224 37.72 4.33 -9.03
C GLN A 224 38.04 2.89 -9.43
N GLN A 225 37.02 2.01 -9.51
CA GLN A 225 37.19 0.58 -9.78
C GLN A 225 36.04 0.08 -10.69
N PRO A 226 35.99 0.54 -11.96
CA PRO A 226 34.86 0.21 -12.86
C PRO A 226 34.65 -1.29 -13.06
N ASP A 227 35.71 -2.09 -12.99
CA ASP A 227 35.61 -3.55 -13.15
C ASP A 227 35.01 -4.26 -11.95
N ALA A 228 34.90 -3.61 -10.80
CA ALA A 228 34.17 -4.12 -9.64
C ALA A 228 32.63 -3.99 -9.80
N VAL A 229 32.16 -3.26 -10.80
CA VAL A 229 30.75 -3.03 -11.08
C VAL A 229 30.37 -3.66 -12.42
N LEU A 230 29.36 -4.49 -12.40
CA LEU A 230 28.89 -5.22 -13.59
C LEU A 230 28.57 -4.25 -14.75
N PRO A 231 28.90 -4.62 -16.01
CA PRO A 231 28.66 -3.75 -17.18
C PRO A 231 27.22 -3.28 -17.30
N VAL A 232 26.24 -4.14 -17.02
CA VAL A 232 24.81 -3.80 -17.06
C VAL A 232 24.42 -2.76 -16.00
N ILE A 233 25.06 -2.76 -14.84
CA ILE A 233 24.81 -1.76 -13.78
C ILE A 233 25.43 -0.42 -14.20
N ARG A 234 26.65 -0.43 -14.75
CA ARG A 234 27.27 0.78 -15.30
C ARG A 234 26.41 1.41 -16.39
N ALA A 235 25.88 0.59 -17.31
CA ALA A 235 25.01 1.07 -18.39
C ALA A 235 23.70 1.70 -17.87
N VAL A 236 23.09 1.15 -16.82
CA VAL A 236 21.89 1.73 -16.18
C VAL A 236 22.19 3.10 -15.56
N LEU A 237 23.39 3.28 -15.01
CA LEU A 237 23.81 4.50 -14.30
C LEU A 237 24.58 5.50 -15.17
N GLU A 238 24.84 5.18 -16.43
CA GLU A 238 25.67 5.96 -17.35
C GLU A 238 25.23 7.44 -17.47
N LYS A 239 23.93 7.68 -17.48
CA LYS A 239 23.36 9.03 -17.64
C LYS A 239 23.31 9.83 -16.33
N ALA A 240 23.55 9.22 -15.20
CA ALA A 240 23.39 9.83 -13.89
C ALA A 240 24.28 11.08 -13.66
N PRO A 241 25.59 11.07 -14.01
CA PRO A 241 26.46 12.24 -13.83
C PRO A 241 26.03 13.48 -14.60
N GLY A 242 25.29 13.32 -15.71
CA GLY A 242 24.74 14.42 -16.51
C GLY A 242 23.43 15.01 -15.99
N THR A 243 22.85 14.45 -14.91
CA THR A 243 21.58 14.93 -14.36
C THR A 243 21.77 16.25 -13.62
N THR A 244 21.02 17.27 -14.03
CA THR A 244 21.08 18.60 -13.40
C THR A 244 20.09 18.72 -12.26
N ALA A 245 20.36 19.64 -11.30
CA ALA A 245 19.41 19.96 -10.23
C ALA A 245 18.05 20.48 -10.78
N VAL A 246 18.06 21.20 -11.91
CA VAL A 246 16.84 21.68 -12.56
C VAL A 246 15.96 20.50 -13.01
N GLN A 247 16.56 19.50 -13.66
CA GLN A 247 15.85 18.29 -14.07
C GLN A 247 15.28 17.52 -12.86
N LEU A 248 16.05 17.44 -11.76
CA LEU A 248 15.58 16.81 -10.54
C LEU A 248 14.34 17.51 -9.97
N PHE A 249 14.37 18.85 -9.83
CA PHE A 249 13.23 19.58 -9.32
C PHE A 249 12.00 19.49 -10.23
N GLN A 250 12.18 19.58 -11.54
CA GLN A 250 11.08 19.40 -12.50
C GLN A 250 10.44 18.01 -12.38
N ALA A 251 11.25 16.96 -12.24
CA ALA A 251 10.73 15.61 -12.04
C ALA A 251 10.03 15.42 -10.67
N GLN A 252 10.54 16.05 -9.61
CA GLN A 252 9.86 16.07 -8.31
C GLN A 252 8.50 16.79 -8.38
N TYR A 253 8.42 17.93 -9.07
CA TYR A 253 7.13 18.62 -9.28
C TYR A 253 6.16 17.73 -10.07
N ARG A 254 6.64 17.05 -11.14
CA ARG A 254 5.81 16.13 -11.89
C ARG A 254 5.34 14.95 -11.05
N LEU A 255 6.21 14.38 -10.23
CA LEU A 255 5.85 13.30 -9.31
C LEU A 255 4.76 13.73 -8.32
N GLN A 256 4.84 14.95 -7.77
CA GLN A 256 3.78 15.47 -6.86
C GLN A 256 2.44 15.64 -7.58
N GLN A 257 2.44 16.10 -8.83
CA GLN A 257 1.22 16.17 -9.64
C GLN A 257 0.61 14.78 -9.85
N LEU A 258 1.45 13.80 -10.23
CA LEU A 258 1.02 12.41 -10.41
C LEU A 258 0.51 11.80 -9.11
N LYS A 259 1.20 12.06 -7.99
CA LYS A 259 0.75 11.61 -6.67
C LYS A 259 -0.64 12.14 -6.35
N ALA A 260 -0.90 13.42 -6.57
CA ALA A 260 -2.22 14.00 -6.33
C ALA A 260 -3.32 13.38 -7.21
N ILE A 261 -3.00 12.97 -8.45
CA ILE A 261 -3.93 12.26 -9.33
C ILE A 261 -4.17 10.85 -8.82
N CYS A 262 -3.09 10.10 -8.56
CA CYS A 262 -3.16 8.72 -8.08
C CYS A 262 -3.86 8.64 -6.72
N ASP A 263 -3.61 9.58 -5.80
CA ASP A 263 -4.26 9.59 -4.48
C ASP A 263 -5.79 9.81 -4.59
N ARG A 264 -6.28 10.55 -5.58
CA ARG A 264 -7.73 10.66 -5.85
C ARG A 264 -8.31 9.32 -6.31
N ILE A 265 -7.62 8.60 -7.20
CA ILE A 265 -8.03 7.25 -7.62
C ILE A 265 -8.01 6.29 -6.41
N MET A 266 -6.94 6.35 -5.61
CA MET A 266 -6.83 5.53 -4.40
C MET A 266 -7.85 5.87 -3.32
N ALA A 267 -8.50 7.03 -3.39
CA ALA A 267 -9.55 7.41 -2.47
C ALA A 267 -10.88 6.67 -2.74
N GLU A 268 -11.08 6.19 -3.95
CA GLU A 268 -12.30 5.49 -4.36
C GLU A 268 -12.29 4.00 -4.02
N VAL A 269 -11.14 3.45 -3.60
CA VAL A 269 -10.94 2.03 -3.33
C VAL A 269 -10.17 1.80 -2.03
N ASP A 270 -10.32 0.63 -1.46
CA ASP A 270 -9.59 0.23 -0.24
C ASP A 270 -8.18 -0.27 -0.58
N CYS A 271 -8.01 -0.93 -1.71
CA CYS A 271 -6.72 -1.36 -2.27
C CYS A 271 -6.80 -1.45 -3.80
N VAL A 272 -5.68 -1.71 -4.44
CA VAL A 272 -5.60 -1.99 -5.88
C VAL A 272 -4.93 -3.34 -6.10
N LEU A 273 -5.44 -4.10 -7.05
CA LEU A 273 -4.89 -5.36 -7.53
C LEU A 273 -4.15 -5.15 -8.85
N THR A 274 -2.91 -5.63 -8.94
CA THR A 274 -2.17 -5.75 -10.20
C THR A 274 -1.49 -7.11 -10.30
N PRO A 275 -1.14 -7.58 -11.51
CA PRO A 275 -0.11 -8.61 -11.61
C PRO A 275 1.17 -8.15 -10.90
N ALA A 276 1.95 -9.07 -10.33
CA ALA A 276 3.26 -8.71 -9.78
C ALA A 276 4.25 -8.33 -10.89
N TYR A 277 4.06 -8.91 -12.06
CA TYR A 277 4.77 -8.61 -13.32
C TYR A 277 3.85 -8.99 -14.50
N PRO A 278 3.98 -8.36 -15.69
CA PRO A 278 3.10 -8.66 -16.84
C PRO A 278 3.21 -10.11 -17.33
N ARG A 279 4.46 -10.59 -17.41
CA ARG A 279 4.79 -11.98 -17.78
C ARG A 279 6.10 -12.41 -17.12
N PRO A 280 6.31 -13.72 -16.93
CA PRO A 280 7.63 -14.22 -16.57
C PRO A 280 8.60 -14.03 -17.76
N VAL A 281 9.88 -13.92 -17.44
CA VAL A 281 10.97 -13.74 -18.40
C VAL A 281 11.97 -14.87 -18.19
N THR A 282 12.40 -15.54 -19.26
CA THR A 282 13.39 -16.61 -19.17
C THR A 282 14.83 -16.04 -19.01
N LEU A 283 15.74 -16.86 -18.51
CA LEU A 283 17.18 -16.52 -18.45
C LEU A 283 17.74 -16.22 -19.83
N ALA A 284 17.34 -16.97 -20.84
CA ALA A 284 17.78 -16.76 -22.23
C ALA A 284 17.34 -15.38 -22.76
N GLU A 285 16.11 -14.97 -22.50
CA GLU A 285 15.63 -13.63 -22.86
C GLU A 285 16.38 -12.53 -22.09
N LEU A 286 16.66 -12.74 -20.80
CA LEU A 286 17.43 -11.79 -19.99
C LEU A 286 18.85 -11.64 -20.46
N HIS A 287 19.51 -12.71 -20.88
CA HIS A 287 20.85 -12.65 -21.45
C HIS A 287 20.87 -11.92 -22.80
N ALA A 288 19.84 -12.11 -23.63
CA ALA A 288 19.72 -11.42 -24.92
C ALA A 288 19.40 -9.91 -24.78
N GLU A 289 18.51 -9.54 -23.86
CA GLU A 289 18.02 -8.17 -23.68
C GLU A 289 18.01 -7.76 -22.19
N PRO A 290 19.17 -7.63 -21.50
CA PRO A 290 19.26 -7.57 -20.04
C PRO A 290 18.62 -6.33 -19.41
N VAL A 291 18.52 -5.21 -20.14
CA VAL A 291 17.87 -4.00 -19.64
C VAL A 291 16.37 -4.04 -19.90
N LYS A 292 15.95 -4.36 -21.11
CA LYS A 292 14.55 -4.38 -21.53
C LYS A 292 13.73 -5.41 -20.72
N ARG A 293 14.23 -6.65 -20.65
CA ARG A 293 13.52 -7.72 -19.93
C ARG A 293 13.44 -7.49 -18.43
N ASN A 294 14.45 -6.82 -17.87
CA ASN A 294 14.34 -6.35 -16.48
C ASN A 294 13.28 -5.27 -16.31
N SER A 295 13.16 -4.35 -17.27
CA SER A 295 12.15 -3.30 -17.25
C SER A 295 10.73 -3.87 -17.38
N ASP A 296 10.54 -4.92 -18.19
CA ASP A 296 9.28 -5.66 -18.31
C ASP A 296 8.80 -6.16 -16.93
N LEU A 297 9.70 -6.71 -16.08
CA LEU A 297 9.38 -7.15 -14.73
C LEU A 297 8.96 -6.01 -13.80
N GLY A 298 9.45 -4.79 -14.03
CA GLY A 298 9.15 -3.61 -13.22
C GLY A 298 7.88 -2.86 -13.58
N TYR A 299 7.16 -3.27 -14.62
CA TYR A 299 6.01 -2.55 -15.17
C TYR A 299 4.96 -2.18 -14.11
N TYR A 300 4.60 -3.12 -13.23
CA TYR A 300 3.60 -2.93 -12.19
C TYR A 300 4.18 -2.56 -10.81
N THR A 301 5.49 -2.42 -10.67
CA THR A 301 6.10 -2.27 -9.34
C THR A 301 6.82 -0.95 -9.11
N ASN A 302 7.37 -0.32 -10.17
CA ASN A 302 8.32 0.80 -10.05
C ASN A 302 7.73 2.08 -9.44
N PHE A 303 6.43 2.31 -9.48
CA PHE A 303 5.79 3.53 -8.99
C PHE A 303 5.53 3.53 -7.48
N MET A 304 5.38 2.35 -6.84
CA MET A 304 4.82 2.25 -5.49
C MET A 304 5.66 2.97 -4.43
N ASN A 305 6.99 2.85 -4.50
CA ASN A 305 7.89 3.54 -3.57
C ASN A 305 7.91 5.06 -3.83
N MET A 306 7.84 5.47 -5.10
CA MET A 306 7.79 6.88 -5.50
C MET A 306 6.51 7.57 -5.01
N LEU A 307 5.38 6.89 -5.09
CA LEU A 307 4.07 7.39 -4.67
C LEU A 307 3.76 7.10 -3.18
N ASP A 308 4.70 6.53 -2.43
CA ASP A 308 4.55 6.21 -1.00
C ASP A 308 3.35 5.30 -0.70
N TYR A 309 3.18 4.21 -1.45
CA TYR A 309 2.16 3.20 -1.22
C TYR A 309 2.74 1.97 -0.52
N ALA A 310 1.96 1.36 0.39
CA ALA A 310 2.23 0.03 0.93
C ALA A 310 1.88 -1.05 -0.10
N ALA A 311 2.57 -2.18 -0.08
CA ALA A 311 2.27 -3.26 -1.01
C ALA A 311 2.63 -4.65 -0.45
N VAL A 312 1.90 -5.66 -0.88
CA VAL A 312 2.19 -7.06 -0.61
C VAL A 312 2.04 -7.90 -1.88
N ALA A 313 3.08 -8.62 -2.24
CA ALA A 313 2.99 -9.66 -3.27
C ALA A 313 2.46 -10.95 -2.66
N VAL A 314 1.54 -11.59 -3.37
CA VAL A 314 0.84 -12.80 -2.90
C VAL A 314 0.82 -13.83 -4.03
N PRO A 315 1.10 -15.12 -3.74
CA PRO A 315 0.84 -16.21 -4.69
C PRO A 315 -0.63 -16.25 -5.10
N ALA A 316 -0.89 -16.33 -6.40
CA ALA A 316 -2.26 -16.29 -6.92
C ALA A 316 -2.57 -17.39 -7.93
N GLY A 317 -1.56 -18.15 -8.37
CA GLY A 317 -1.73 -19.26 -9.30
C GLY A 317 -0.43 -19.95 -9.68
N THR A 318 -0.55 -20.90 -10.59
CA THR A 318 0.58 -21.61 -11.19
C THR A 318 0.36 -21.67 -12.69
N MET A 319 1.39 -21.38 -13.45
CA MET A 319 1.36 -21.48 -14.91
C MET A 319 1.42 -22.94 -15.36
N GLY A 320 1.07 -23.21 -16.62
CA GLY A 320 1.03 -24.54 -17.18
C GLY A 320 2.38 -25.30 -17.16
N ASN A 321 3.50 -24.56 -17.08
CA ASN A 321 4.83 -25.14 -16.92
C ASN A 321 5.25 -25.33 -15.45
N GLY A 322 4.36 -25.08 -14.48
CA GLY A 322 4.62 -25.21 -13.05
C GLY A 322 5.22 -23.97 -12.40
N LEU A 323 5.52 -22.90 -13.15
CA LEU A 323 6.08 -21.67 -12.60
C LEU A 323 5.04 -20.96 -11.72
N PRO A 324 5.39 -20.55 -10.49
CA PRO A 324 4.50 -19.75 -9.67
C PRO A 324 4.15 -18.42 -10.34
N TRP A 325 2.91 -18.00 -10.15
CA TRP A 325 2.42 -16.71 -10.60
C TRP A 325 1.78 -15.96 -9.42
N GLY A 326 2.07 -14.67 -9.30
CA GLY A 326 1.60 -13.88 -8.19
C GLY A 326 1.08 -12.52 -8.62
N VAL A 327 0.32 -11.93 -7.70
CA VAL A 327 -0.25 -10.58 -7.80
C VAL A 327 0.35 -9.66 -6.73
N THR A 328 0.15 -8.36 -6.90
CA THR A 328 0.43 -7.37 -5.87
C THR A 328 -0.89 -6.71 -5.46
N LEU A 329 -1.17 -6.72 -4.16
CA LEU A 329 -2.16 -5.86 -3.52
C LEU A 329 -1.41 -4.63 -2.99
N PHE A 330 -1.83 -3.42 -3.37
CA PHE A 330 -1.25 -2.21 -2.81
C PHE A 330 -2.31 -1.22 -2.34
N GLY A 331 -1.94 -0.39 -1.41
CA GLY A 331 -2.83 0.57 -0.78
C GLY A 331 -2.10 1.82 -0.34
N ARG A 332 -2.84 2.73 0.25
CA ARG A 332 -2.28 3.96 0.83
C ARG A 332 -1.24 3.61 1.89
N VAL A 333 -0.38 4.57 2.16
CA VAL A 333 0.59 4.46 3.25
C VAL A 333 -0.09 4.10 4.57
N PHE A 334 0.55 3.24 5.36
CA PHE A 334 0.05 2.74 6.65
C PHE A 334 -1.24 1.91 6.56
N THR A 335 -1.42 1.17 5.47
CA THR A 335 -2.46 0.14 5.33
C THR A 335 -1.87 -1.27 5.30
N ASP A 336 -0.66 -1.44 5.77
CA ASP A 336 0.12 -2.68 5.65
C ASP A 336 -0.60 -3.88 6.26
N GLN A 337 -1.08 -3.76 7.50
CA GLN A 337 -1.78 -4.85 8.19
C GLN A 337 -3.12 -5.20 7.52
N TYR A 338 -3.79 -4.19 6.96
CA TYR A 338 -4.99 -4.41 6.17
C TYR A 338 -4.70 -5.17 4.87
N LEU A 339 -3.65 -4.77 4.13
CA LEU A 339 -3.24 -5.47 2.92
C LEU A 339 -2.80 -6.91 3.20
N LEU A 340 -2.09 -7.13 4.31
CA LEU A 340 -1.72 -8.48 4.76
C LEU A 340 -2.94 -9.31 5.14
N SER A 341 -4.00 -8.70 5.69
CA SER A 341 -5.26 -9.40 5.98
C SER A 341 -5.95 -9.86 4.70
N LEU A 342 -6.00 -9.00 3.67
CA LEU A 342 -6.52 -9.37 2.35
C LEU A 342 -5.66 -10.44 1.68
N ALA A 343 -4.33 -10.34 1.79
CA ALA A 343 -3.39 -11.31 1.28
C ALA A 343 -3.58 -12.70 1.92
N GLU A 344 -3.76 -12.76 3.23
CA GLU A 344 -4.05 -14.01 3.96
C GLU A 344 -5.39 -14.62 3.52
N ALA A 345 -6.43 -13.80 3.38
CA ALA A 345 -7.73 -14.26 2.89
C ALA A 345 -7.65 -14.78 1.45
N LEU A 346 -6.89 -14.10 0.58
CA LEU A 346 -6.65 -14.55 -0.79
C LEU A 346 -5.85 -15.86 -0.83
N GLN A 347 -4.77 -16.00 -0.04
CA GLN A 347 -4.01 -17.25 0.04
C GLN A 347 -4.90 -18.44 0.45
N ARG A 348 -5.80 -18.24 1.41
CA ARG A 348 -6.76 -19.28 1.84
C ARG A 348 -7.77 -19.61 0.75
N GLN A 349 -8.27 -18.60 0.06
CA GLN A 349 -9.25 -18.75 -1.01
C GLN A 349 -8.67 -19.50 -2.21
N THR A 350 -7.42 -19.24 -2.58
CA THR A 350 -6.76 -19.93 -3.70
C THR A 350 -6.45 -21.39 -3.40
N GLY A 351 -6.26 -21.75 -2.14
CA GLY A 351 -5.90 -23.11 -1.72
C GLY A 351 -4.55 -23.59 -2.26
N LEU A 352 -3.69 -22.68 -2.71
CA LEU A 352 -2.37 -23.02 -3.24
C LEU A 352 -1.51 -23.68 -2.17
N THR A 353 -0.77 -24.71 -2.57
CA THR A 353 0.22 -25.34 -1.70
C THR A 353 1.34 -24.35 -1.40
N LEU A 354 1.65 -24.19 -0.12
CA LEU A 354 2.76 -23.35 0.32
C LEU A 354 4.11 -23.98 -0.05
N VAL A 355 5.13 -23.17 0.11
CA VAL A 355 6.53 -23.58 0.04
C VAL A 355 6.77 -24.79 0.94
N GLY A 356 7.52 -25.80 0.46
CA GLY A 356 7.78 -27.02 1.21
C GLY A 356 6.65 -28.06 1.16
N GLY A 357 5.61 -27.84 0.33
CA GLY A 357 4.51 -28.80 0.15
C GLY A 357 3.45 -28.76 1.26
N HIS A 358 3.48 -27.75 2.12
CA HIS A 358 2.47 -27.58 3.18
C HIS A 358 1.25 -26.82 2.66
N ALA A 359 0.06 -27.35 2.89
CA ALA A 359 -1.18 -26.58 2.75
C ALA A 359 -1.28 -25.55 3.88
N ILE A 360 -1.89 -24.40 3.61
CA ILE A 360 -2.26 -23.48 4.70
C ILE A 360 -3.20 -24.26 5.62
N SER A 361 -2.74 -24.65 6.79
CA SER A 361 -3.56 -25.29 7.81
C SER A 361 -4.76 -24.40 8.12
N ALA A 362 -5.87 -25.06 8.52
CA ALA A 362 -7.15 -24.44 8.90
C ALA A 362 -7.00 -23.10 9.65
N PRO A 363 -8.02 -22.24 9.64
CA PRO A 363 -7.93 -20.85 10.07
C PRO A 363 -7.17 -20.74 11.39
N ALA A 364 -6.14 -19.88 11.38
CA ALA A 364 -5.61 -19.39 12.65
C ALA A 364 -6.83 -18.95 13.49
N PRO A 365 -6.85 -19.24 14.80
CA PRO A 365 -7.95 -18.82 15.64
C PRO A 365 -8.19 -17.34 15.35
N GLN A 366 -9.36 -17.05 14.81
CA GLN A 366 -9.80 -15.68 14.67
C GLN A 366 -9.73 -15.11 16.08
N ASN A 367 -8.81 -14.19 16.32
CA ASN A 367 -8.97 -13.30 17.44
C ASN A 367 -10.40 -12.80 17.30
N PRO A 368 -11.28 -12.97 18.31
CA PRO A 368 -12.62 -12.45 18.23
C PRO A 368 -12.46 -11.00 17.76
N ALA A 369 -13.08 -10.67 16.64
CA ALA A 369 -12.99 -9.35 16.07
C ALA A 369 -13.28 -8.37 17.20
N ARG A 370 -12.25 -7.76 17.77
CA ARG A 370 -12.42 -6.53 18.48
C ARG A 370 -12.95 -5.60 17.42
N ASN A 371 -14.21 -5.23 17.54
CA ASN A 371 -14.78 -4.12 16.80
C ASN A 371 -14.08 -2.84 17.30
N ASP A 372 -12.79 -2.74 17.02
CA ASP A 372 -11.95 -1.60 17.40
C ASP A 372 -12.16 -0.41 16.45
N ARG A 373 -13.30 -0.39 15.76
CA ARG A 373 -13.68 0.73 14.90
C ARG A 373 -14.97 1.36 15.38
N ALA A 374 -14.94 2.67 15.49
CA ALA A 374 -16.11 3.47 15.83
C ALA A 374 -16.71 4.05 14.55
N ARG A 375 -18.04 4.02 14.45
CA ARG A 375 -18.75 4.71 13.36
C ARG A 375 -19.03 6.14 13.75
N VAL A 376 -18.84 7.05 12.79
CA VAL A 376 -19.09 8.48 12.95
C VAL A 376 -19.91 8.98 11.76
N VAL A 377 -21.07 9.55 12.07
CA VAL A 377 -21.93 10.21 11.07
C VAL A 377 -21.49 11.66 10.92
N VAL A 378 -21.21 12.07 9.69
CA VAL A 378 -20.83 13.44 9.36
C VAL A 378 -21.86 14.06 8.41
N CYS A 379 -22.13 15.35 8.56
CA CYS A 379 -23.14 16.08 7.79
C CYS A 379 -22.60 17.39 7.18
N GLY A 380 -21.29 17.66 7.29
CA GLY A 380 -20.73 18.96 6.95
C GLY A 380 -19.34 18.91 6.33
N ALA A 381 -18.42 19.73 6.81
CA ALA A 381 -17.07 19.89 6.26
C ALA A 381 -16.22 18.60 6.26
N HIS A 382 -16.65 17.56 6.99
CA HIS A 382 -16.02 16.23 7.01
C HIS A 382 -16.57 15.27 5.95
N LEU A 383 -17.61 15.63 5.19
CA LEU A 383 -18.09 14.84 4.04
C LEU A 383 -16.95 14.64 3.04
N ASP A 384 -16.97 13.53 2.32
CA ASP A 384 -15.92 13.15 1.40
C ASP A 384 -15.58 14.27 0.40
N GLY A 385 -14.29 14.53 0.23
CA GLY A 385 -13.79 15.60 -0.64
C GLY A 385 -14.00 17.03 -0.12
N LEU A 386 -14.63 17.25 1.06
CA LEU A 386 -14.77 18.57 1.67
C LEU A 386 -13.59 18.92 2.61
N PRO A 387 -13.43 20.21 2.98
CA PRO A 387 -12.19 20.74 3.56
C PRO A 387 -11.67 20.07 4.83
N LEU A 388 -12.50 19.42 5.63
CA LEU A 388 -12.08 18.72 6.86
C LEU A 388 -12.10 17.18 6.73
N ASN A 389 -12.44 16.63 5.58
CA ASN A 389 -12.45 15.17 5.37
C ASN A 389 -11.09 14.52 5.67
N TRP A 390 -9.99 15.23 5.40
CA TRP A 390 -8.64 14.77 5.69
C TRP A 390 -8.46 14.34 7.16
N GLN A 391 -9.19 14.92 8.11
CA GLN A 391 -9.11 14.56 9.52
C GLN A 391 -9.57 13.12 9.78
N LEU A 392 -10.59 12.65 9.05
CA LEU A 392 -11.02 11.26 9.09
C LEU A 392 -10.01 10.35 8.38
N ARG A 393 -9.60 10.74 7.16
CA ARG A 393 -8.71 9.93 6.34
C ARG A 393 -7.32 9.76 6.96
N GLN A 394 -6.74 10.80 7.57
CA GLN A 394 -5.46 10.72 8.28
C GLN A 394 -5.50 9.78 9.50
N ARG A 395 -6.70 9.59 10.08
CA ARG A 395 -6.92 8.64 11.18
C ARG A 395 -7.28 7.24 10.71
N GLY A 396 -7.02 6.90 9.44
CA GLY A 396 -7.39 5.60 8.88
C GLY A 396 -8.91 5.44 8.70
N GLY A 397 -9.62 6.57 8.55
CA GLY A 397 -11.06 6.59 8.31
C GLY A 397 -11.43 6.05 6.94
N ARG A 398 -12.53 5.29 6.90
CA ARG A 398 -13.12 4.71 5.70
C ARG A 398 -14.58 5.10 5.60
N LEU A 399 -15.01 5.54 4.41
CA LEU A 399 -16.42 5.78 4.13
C LEU A 399 -17.14 4.43 4.00
N LEU A 400 -18.18 4.21 4.80
CA LEU A 400 -19.01 3.01 4.74
C LEU A 400 -20.25 3.20 3.88
N GLN A 401 -20.90 4.36 4.03
CA GLN A 401 -22.20 4.59 3.42
C GLN A 401 -22.46 6.07 3.26
N THR A 402 -22.98 6.48 2.10
CA THR A 402 -23.66 7.76 1.89
C THR A 402 -25.15 7.50 2.03
N THR A 403 -25.84 8.23 2.93
CA THR A 403 -27.24 8.00 3.28
C THR A 403 -27.88 9.31 3.76
N GLU A 404 -29.07 9.19 4.35
CA GLU A 404 -29.79 10.30 4.98
C GLU A 404 -30.03 10.01 6.47
N SER A 405 -30.24 11.06 7.25
CA SER A 405 -30.77 10.95 8.61
C SER A 405 -32.28 10.61 8.58
N ALA A 406 -32.83 10.17 9.70
CA ALA A 406 -34.27 10.17 9.91
C ALA A 406 -34.86 11.58 9.65
N PRO A 407 -36.14 11.73 9.26
CA PRO A 407 -36.75 13.04 8.93
C PRO A 407 -37.08 13.86 10.20
N ALA A 408 -36.20 13.82 11.18
CA ALA A 408 -36.37 14.47 12.49
C ALA A 408 -35.25 15.49 12.78
N TYR A 409 -34.54 15.95 11.75
CA TYR A 409 -33.42 16.85 11.93
C TYR A 409 -33.62 18.18 11.18
N LYS A 410 -33.02 19.25 11.76
CA LYS A 410 -32.80 20.52 11.09
C LYS A 410 -31.31 20.74 10.89
N LEU A 411 -30.97 21.40 9.79
CA LEU A 411 -29.60 21.76 9.43
C LEU A 411 -29.46 23.28 9.35
N TYR A 412 -28.43 23.81 9.99
CA TYR A 412 -28.18 25.24 10.02
C TYR A 412 -26.75 25.55 9.52
N ALA A 413 -26.61 26.60 8.73
CA ALA A 413 -25.28 27.13 8.41
C ALA A 413 -24.82 28.03 9.54
N LEU A 414 -23.81 27.56 10.32
CA LEU A 414 -23.30 28.29 11.47
C LEU A 414 -22.47 29.50 11.05
N ALA A 415 -22.66 30.60 11.77
CA ALA A 415 -21.87 31.82 11.55
C ALA A 415 -20.43 31.67 12.07
N GLY A 416 -19.48 32.30 11.39
CA GLY A 416 -18.09 32.44 11.84
C GLY A 416 -17.20 31.21 11.64
N GLY A 417 -15.92 31.40 11.92
CA GLY A 417 -14.88 30.35 11.80
C GLY A 417 -14.16 30.34 10.44
N PRO A 418 -12.94 29.77 10.40
CA PRO A 418 -12.11 29.74 9.18
C PRO A 418 -12.65 28.77 8.11
N VAL A 419 -13.48 27.80 8.50
CA VAL A 419 -14.14 26.85 7.62
C VAL A 419 -15.64 26.89 7.89
N LEU A 420 -16.46 27.01 6.83
CA LEU A 420 -17.91 26.93 6.93
C LEU A 420 -18.34 25.57 7.48
N ARG A 421 -19.26 25.56 8.44
CA ARG A 421 -19.70 24.36 9.16
C ARG A 421 -21.21 24.37 9.34
N PRO A 422 -21.89 23.24 9.13
CA PRO A 422 -23.28 23.11 9.53
C PRO A 422 -23.41 22.69 11.00
N GLY A 423 -24.51 23.11 11.62
CA GLY A 423 -25.02 22.56 12.86
C GLY A 423 -26.25 21.70 12.60
N MET A 424 -26.24 20.43 12.97
CA MET A 424 -27.38 19.53 12.86
C MET A 424 -28.02 19.31 14.23
N VAL A 425 -29.31 19.51 14.34
CA VAL A 425 -30.07 19.32 15.59
C VAL A 425 -31.30 18.45 15.36
N ARG A 426 -31.59 17.57 16.33
CA ARG A 426 -32.84 16.79 16.32
C ARG A 426 -33.99 17.66 16.84
N VAL A 427 -35.14 17.58 16.18
CA VAL A 427 -36.34 18.33 16.54
C VAL A 427 -37.56 17.41 16.61
N ASN A 428 -38.51 17.79 17.44
CA ASN A 428 -39.77 17.03 17.59
C ASN A 428 -40.75 17.31 16.45
N GLN A 429 -40.65 18.48 15.79
CA GLN A 429 -41.55 18.90 14.69
C GLN A 429 -40.78 19.73 13.69
N GLY A 430 -41.19 19.67 12.43
CA GLY A 430 -40.61 20.50 11.35
C GLY A 430 -39.20 20.10 10.94
N GLY A 431 -38.78 18.86 11.21
CA GLY A 431 -37.54 18.29 10.71
C GLY A 431 -37.65 17.73 9.31
N ALA A 432 -36.51 17.47 8.68
CA ALA A 432 -36.37 16.77 7.40
C ALA A 432 -35.26 15.72 7.45
N ALA A 433 -35.19 14.86 6.45
CA ALA A 433 -34.04 14.00 6.21
C ALA A 433 -32.87 14.85 5.69
N ILE A 434 -31.70 14.63 6.25
CA ILE A 434 -30.49 15.38 5.93
C ILE A 434 -29.45 14.41 5.36
N GLY A 435 -28.87 14.73 4.21
CA GLY A 435 -27.78 13.96 3.58
C GLY A 435 -26.57 13.88 4.48
N VAL A 436 -26.14 12.66 4.80
CA VAL A 436 -25.04 12.37 5.73
C VAL A 436 -24.17 11.24 5.18
N GLU A 437 -22.97 11.12 5.72
CA GLU A 437 -22.08 9.99 5.45
C GLU A 437 -21.73 9.29 6.75
N VAL A 438 -21.73 7.95 6.71
CA VAL A 438 -21.26 7.11 7.81
C VAL A 438 -19.83 6.70 7.53
N TRP A 439 -18.93 7.15 8.37
CA TRP A 439 -17.52 6.80 8.35
C TRP A 439 -17.20 5.85 9.50
N GLU A 440 -16.23 4.98 9.34
CA GLU A 440 -15.60 4.27 10.44
C GLU A 440 -14.16 4.72 10.61
N ILE A 441 -13.74 4.89 11.86
CA ILE A 441 -12.36 5.18 12.24
C ILE A 441 -11.92 4.18 13.31
N PRO A 442 -10.61 3.89 13.47
CA PRO A 442 -10.12 3.12 14.60
C PRO A 442 -10.61 3.72 15.92
N SER A 443 -11.11 2.89 16.83
CA SER A 443 -11.64 3.38 18.13
C SER A 443 -10.61 4.15 18.94
N ALA A 444 -9.33 3.78 18.81
CA ALA A 444 -8.22 4.49 19.43
C ALA A 444 -8.08 5.95 18.95
N GLU A 445 -8.55 6.24 17.74
CA GLU A 445 -8.49 7.59 17.14
C GLU A 445 -9.73 8.45 17.46
N LEU A 446 -10.81 7.86 17.97
CA LEU A 446 -12.05 8.59 18.26
C LEU A 446 -11.82 9.71 19.28
N GLY A 447 -10.99 9.48 20.31
CA GLY A 447 -10.68 10.48 21.32
C GLY A 447 -9.93 11.67 20.73
N SER A 448 -8.93 11.44 19.88
CA SER A 448 -8.18 12.49 19.19
C SER A 448 -9.04 13.27 18.18
N PHE A 449 -9.97 12.59 17.54
CA PHE A 449 -10.94 13.20 16.63
C PHE A 449 -11.92 14.09 17.39
N LEU A 450 -12.51 13.58 18.49
CA LEU A 450 -13.44 14.32 19.34
C LEU A 450 -12.79 15.58 19.94
N ALA A 451 -11.56 15.48 20.41
CA ALA A 451 -10.82 16.63 20.98
C ALA A 451 -10.59 17.76 19.95
N GLY A 452 -10.62 17.46 18.66
CA GLY A 452 -10.50 18.45 17.59
C GLY A 452 -11.81 19.12 17.18
N ILE A 453 -12.96 18.70 17.73
CA ILE A 453 -14.28 19.29 17.41
C ILE A 453 -14.51 20.52 18.26
N PRO A 454 -14.59 21.73 17.65
CA PRO A 454 -14.80 22.96 18.42
C PRO A 454 -16.28 23.14 18.75
N ALA A 455 -16.58 23.73 19.92
CA ALA A 455 -17.91 24.22 20.24
C ALA A 455 -18.47 25.15 19.14
N PRO A 456 -19.77 25.18 18.89
CA PRO A 456 -20.87 24.47 19.56
C PRO A 456 -21.14 23.05 19.03
N LEU A 457 -20.21 22.48 18.25
CA LEU A 457 -20.35 21.12 17.70
C LEU A 457 -19.86 20.08 18.69
N GLY A 458 -20.44 18.89 18.62
CA GLY A 458 -20.02 17.74 19.40
C GLY A 458 -20.45 16.43 18.73
N LEU A 459 -20.16 15.30 19.36
CA LEU A 459 -20.66 14.00 18.96
C LEU A 459 -21.79 13.56 19.90
N GLY A 460 -22.89 13.14 19.32
CA GLY A 460 -24.05 12.57 20.00
C GLY A 460 -24.58 11.36 19.24
N LYS A 461 -25.86 11.07 19.37
CA LYS A 461 -26.52 10.01 18.64
C LYS A 461 -27.37 10.57 17.51
N VAL A 462 -27.14 10.08 16.31
CA VAL A 462 -27.86 10.43 15.09
C VAL A 462 -28.62 9.21 14.59
N GLU A 463 -29.93 9.36 14.38
CA GLU A 463 -30.78 8.35 13.78
C GLU A 463 -30.69 8.45 12.26
N LEU A 464 -30.41 7.35 11.61
CA LEU A 464 -30.36 7.24 10.15
C LEU A 464 -31.75 6.91 9.58
N ALA A 465 -31.92 7.06 8.27
CA ALA A 465 -33.18 6.77 7.57
C ALA A 465 -33.65 5.31 7.72
N ASP A 466 -32.73 4.38 7.97
CA ASP A 466 -33.02 2.95 8.21
C ASP A 466 -33.32 2.61 9.68
N GLY A 467 -33.39 3.61 10.56
CA GLY A 467 -33.70 3.47 11.98
C GLY A 467 -32.49 3.12 12.87
N ARG A 468 -31.30 2.94 12.32
CA ARG A 468 -30.08 2.75 13.11
C ARG A 468 -29.66 4.05 13.79
N TRP A 469 -29.11 3.91 14.99
CA TRP A 469 -28.55 5.01 15.76
C TRP A 469 -27.03 4.91 15.80
N GLU A 470 -26.37 5.87 15.23
CA GLU A 470 -24.91 5.92 15.17
C GLU A 470 -24.37 7.15 15.92
N THR A 471 -23.09 7.12 16.30
CA THR A 471 -22.43 8.31 16.83
C THR A 471 -22.21 9.30 15.70
N GLY A 472 -22.56 10.58 15.88
CA GLY A 472 -22.42 11.56 14.81
C GLY A 472 -22.46 12.99 15.28
N PHE A 473 -22.18 13.91 14.37
CA PHE A 473 -22.15 15.33 14.66
C PHE A 473 -23.52 15.86 15.03
N ILE A 474 -23.55 16.58 16.16
CA ILE A 474 -24.68 17.36 16.63
C ILE A 474 -24.23 18.78 16.96
N CYS A 475 -25.17 19.71 17.09
CA CYS A 475 -24.92 21.08 17.48
C CYS A 475 -25.70 21.40 18.75
N GLU A 476 -25.05 22.13 19.68
CA GLU A 476 -25.71 22.69 20.86
C GLU A 476 -26.63 23.85 20.48
N GLY A 477 -27.74 24.02 21.22
CA GLY A 477 -28.78 24.97 20.88
C GLY A 477 -28.32 26.42 20.79
N TYR A 478 -27.40 26.86 21.64
CA TYR A 478 -26.85 28.24 21.62
C TYR A 478 -26.09 28.56 20.32
N GLY A 479 -25.54 27.56 19.66
CA GLY A 479 -24.82 27.72 18.38
C GLY A 479 -25.72 28.07 17.20
N LEU A 480 -27.04 28.01 17.39
CA LEU A 480 -28.01 28.34 16.36
C LEU A 480 -28.39 29.83 16.33
N GLU A 481 -27.95 30.61 17.31
CA GLU A 481 -28.21 32.05 17.32
C GLU A 481 -27.56 32.72 16.11
N GLY A 482 -28.39 33.37 15.27
CA GLY A 482 -27.94 34.00 14.04
C GLY A 482 -27.55 33.06 12.91
N ALA A 483 -27.75 31.72 13.06
CA ALA A 483 -27.50 30.75 12.02
C ALA A 483 -28.67 30.68 11.02
N GLU A 484 -28.35 30.49 9.74
CA GLU A 484 -29.32 30.32 8.65
C GLU A 484 -29.90 28.89 8.69
N ASP A 485 -31.23 28.74 8.76
CA ASP A 485 -31.88 27.44 8.59
C ASP A 485 -31.84 27.01 7.11
N ILE A 486 -31.03 25.98 6.84
CA ILE A 486 -30.80 25.42 5.50
C ILE A 486 -31.41 24.02 5.34
N THR A 487 -32.32 23.66 6.23
CA THR A 487 -32.98 22.34 6.24
C THR A 487 -33.64 22.02 4.90
N HIS A 488 -34.20 23.04 4.25
CA HIS A 488 -34.86 22.91 2.94
C HIS A 488 -33.93 22.46 1.80
N CYS A 489 -32.60 22.63 1.96
CA CYS A 489 -31.62 22.17 1.00
C CYS A 489 -31.38 20.65 1.03
N GLY A 490 -31.85 19.93 2.08
CA GLY A 490 -31.67 18.50 2.23
C GLY A 490 -30.25 18.06 2.59
N GLY A 491 -29.26 18.96 2.63
CA GLY A 491 -27.90 18.61 2.99
C GLY A 491 -26.84 19.68 2.68
N TRP A 492 -25.68 19.54 3.27
CA TRP A 492 -24.60 20.51 3.17
C TRP A 492 -24.06 20.70 1.76
N ARG A 493 -23.91 19.61 1.00
CA ARG A 493 -23.43 19.68 -0.40
C ARG A 493 -24.38 20.48 -1.30
N ALA A 494 -25.68 20.25 -1.14
CA ALA A 494 -26.70 20.95 -1.92
C ALA A 494 -26.72 22.45 -1.60
N TRP A 495 -26.55 22.83 -0.33
CA TRP A 495 -26.46 24.24 0.06
C TRP A 495 -25.18 24.90 -0.46
N LEU A 496 -24.02 24.22 -0.40
CA LEU A 496 -22.77 24.73 -0.97
C LEU A 496 -22.88 24.96 -2.49
N ALA A 497 -23.54 24.05 -3.21
CA ALA A 497 -23.73 24.15 -4.66
C ALA A 497 -24.60 25.36 -5.08
N GLN A 498 -25.42 25.90 -4.18
CA GLN A 498 -26.23 27.10 -4.44
C GLN A 498 -25.45 28.41 -4.24
N ARG A 499 -24.25 28.34 -3.65
CA ARG A 499 -23.40 29.50 -3.31
C ARG A 499 -22.19 29.68 -4.21
N GLY A 500 -21.84 28.67 -4.97
CA GLY A 500 -20.70 28.68 -5.89
C GLY A 500 -21.09 28.54 -7.28
#